data_e5b163cff8f5dfbbec2e7d4312f6f972
#
_entry.id   e5b163cff8f5dfbbec2e7d4312f6f972
#
_cell.length_a   1.000
_cell.length_b   1.000
_cell.length_c   1.000
_cell.angle_alpha   90.00
_cell.angle_beta   90.00
_cell.angle_gamma   90.00
#
_symmetry.space_group_name_H-M   'P 1'
#
loop_
_entity.id
_entity.type
_entity.pdbx_description
1 polymer ?
#
loop_
_entity_poly.entity_id
_entity_poly.type
_entity_poly.pdbx_seq_one_letter_code
_entity_poly.pdbx_strand_id
1 'polypeptide(L)'
;MLLYTPPKAAENIPVIDLSESPDRAAKAIHRACRETGFFYVSNHGLPAELIAAQFETARTFFNLSLDAKMALHMKQAPSNAGYEPIGLQKLDSQDKKTTIAPVDLKESFYCMVDLRVDHPMSQRRIRAYGHNQWPQDLPAMRDQTLRYQAAVRGLGDRILALLARSLDLAPDWFEPYYQMPVSTVRMIRYPPQPENAEFNQIGAGAHTDWGGVTLLAQDDVGGLEVRNADGDWLVAKPMPGTFVINLGDLMAR
;
A
#
# COMPACT_ATOMS: atom_id res chain seq x y z
N MET A 1 -5.42 3.78 -28.52
CA MET A 1 -6.47 2.90 -28.00
C MET A 1 -5.75 1.81 -27.20
N LEU A 2 -5.73 1.94 -25.88
CA LEU A 2 -5.25 0.85 -25.02
C LEU A 2 -6.31 -0.26 -25.13
N LEU A 3 -5.98 -1.34 -25.81
CA LEU A 3 -6.84 -2.51 -25.82
C LEU A 3 -6.74 -3.11 -24.41
N TYR A 4 -7.86 -3.10 -23.68
CA TYR A 4 -7.95 -3.88 -22.45
C TYR A 4 -7.68 -5.34 -22.77
N THR A 5 -6.59 -5.86 -22.22
CA THR A 5 -6.29 -7.30 -22.30
C THR A 5 -6.84 -7.90 -21.00
N PRO A 6 -7.81 -8.82 -21.07
CA PRO A 6 -8.32 -9.47 -19.87
C PRO A 6 -7.18 -10.11 -19.07
N PRO A 7 -7.14 -9.93 -17.74
CA PRO A 7 -6.11 -10.51 -16.91
C PRO A 7 -6.20 -12.05 -16.92
N LYS A 8 -5.06 -12.70 -16.83
CA LYS A 8 -4.99 -14.15 -16.62
C LYS A 8 -5.44 -14.52 -15.22
N ALA A 9 -5.88 -15.75 -15.01
CA ALA A 9 -6.29 -16.24 -13.69
C ALA A 9 -5.14 -16.14 -12.67
N ALA A 10 -5.51 -15.86 -11.40
CA ALA A 10 -4.58 -15.61 -10.29
C ALA A 10 -3.70 -16.80 -9.86
N GLU A 11 -3.80 -17.94 -10.53
CA GLU A 11 -3.03 -19.17 -10.23
C GLU A 11 -1.51 -18.97 -10.25
N ASN A 12 -1.05 -17.86 -10.82
CA ASN A 12 0.37 -17.55 -10.97
C ASN A 12 0.95 -16.60 -9.91
N ILE A 13 0.16 -16.07 -8.95
CA ILE A 13 0.70 -15.26 -7.84
C ILE A 13 0.93 -16.20 -6.65
N PRO A 14 2.18 -16.48 -6.28
CA PRO A 14 2.48 -17.47 -5.25
C PRO A 14 2.03 -16.99 -3.86
N VAL A 15 1.62 -17.96 -3.01
CA VAL A 15 1.37 -17.76 -1.59
C VAL A 15 2.56 -18.28 -0.81
N ILE A 16 3.17 -17.43 -0.01
CA ILE A 16 4.33 -17.76 0.82
C ILE A 16 3.87 -17.84 2.28
N ASP A 17 4.01 -19.02 2.85
CA ASP A 17 3.68 -19.27 4.25
C ASP A 17 4.86 -18.83 5.14
N LEU A 18 4.64 -17.79 5.94
CA LEU A 18 5.68 -17.29 6.83
C LEU A 18 5.87 -18.14 8.10
N SER A 19 5.07 -19.17 8.33
CA SER A 19 5.32 -20.17 9.41
C SER A 19 6.39 -21.19 9.02
N GLU A 20 6.75 -21.29 7.74
CA GLU A 20 7.83 -22.16 7.28
C GLU A 20 9.21 -21.66 7.75
N SER A 21 10.24 -22.49 7.55
CA SER A 21 11.60 -22.08 7.88
C SER A 21 12.02 -20.84 7.08
N PRO A 22 12.82 -19.93 7.68
CA PRO A 22 13.26 -18.70 6.99
C PRO A 22 13.94 -18.97 5.65
N ASP A 23 14.67 -20.08 5.50
CA ASP A 23 15.35 -20.42 4.26
C ASP A 23 14.38 -20.84 3.16
N ARG A 24 13.29 -21.56 3.51
CA ARG A 24 12.23 -21.90 2.55
C ARG A 24 11.46 -20.68 2.10
N ALA A 25 11.07 -19.84 3.06
CA ALA A 25 10.38 -18.57 2.78
C ALA A 25 11.26 -17.65 1.90
N ALA A 26 12.54 -17.50 2.22
CA ALA A 26 13.49 -16.68 1.45
C ALA A 26 13.63 -17.19 0.00
N LYS A 27 13.77 -18.50 -0.20
CA LYS A 27 13.83 -19.10 -1.56
C LYS A 27 12.54 -18.87 -2.35
N ALA A 28 11.38 -18.96 -1.69
CA ALA A 28 10.09 -18.71 -2.33
C ALA A 28 9.95 -17.23 -2.70
N ILE A 29 10.35 -16.31 -1.81
CA ILE A 29 10.39 -14.85 -2.07
C ILE A 29 11.32 -14.55 -3.25
N HIS A 30 12.54 -15.11 -3.27
CA HIS A 30 13.48 -14.91 -4.38
C HIS A 30 12.86 -15.25 -5.73
N ARG A 31 12.19 -16.40 -5.82
CA ARG A 31 11.51 -16.82 -7.04
C ARG A 31 10.37 -15.88 -7.41
N ALA A 32 9.50 -15.55 -6.44
CA ALA A 32 8.36 -14.66 -6.67
C ALA A 32 8.79 -13.28 -7.17
N CYS A 33 9.84 -12.69 -6.59
CA CYS A 33 10.35 -11.38 -7.01
C CYS A 33 10.86 -11.39 -8.46
N ARG A 34 11.35 -12.52 -8.95
CA ARG A 34 11.89 -12.64 -10.33
C ARG A 34 10.83 -13.02 -11.38
N GLU A 35 9.82 -13.79 -10.99
CA GLU A 35 8.83 -14.34 -11.91
C GLU A 35 7.58 -13.47 -12.01
N THR A 36 7.03 -13.06 -10.85
CA THR A 36 5.76 -12.31 -10.80
C THR A 36 5.93 -10.87 -10.33
N GLY A 37 6.97 -10.56 -9.54
CA GLY A 37 7.12 -9.27 -8.85
C GLY A 37 6.17 -9.09 -7.66
N PHE A 38 5.19 -10.00 -7.50
CA PHE A 38 4.15 -9.99 -6.48
C PHE A 38 3.98 -11.36 -5.84
N PHE A 39 3.63 -11.37 -4.55
CA PHE A 39 3.31 -12.60 -3.83
C PHE A 39 2.37 -12.31 -2.67
N TYR A 40 1.61 -13.32 -2.24
CA TYR A 40 0.88 -13.25 -0.99
C TYR A 40 1.75 -13.78 0.15
N VAL A 41 1.54 -13.23 1.34
CA VAL A 41 2.07 -13.83 2.58
C VAL A 41 0.92 -14.26 3.47
N SER A 42 0.99 -15.50 3.95
CA SER A 42 0.08 -16.08 4.94
C SER A 42 0.82 -16.39 6.24
N ASN A 43 0.09 -16.69 7.31
CA ASN A 43 0.65 -16.99 8.64
C ASN A 43 1.67 -15.92 9.11
N HIS A 44 1.36 -14.66 8.79
CA HIS A 44 2.21 -13.51 9.05
C HIS A 44 2.25 -13.09 10.53
N GLY A 45 1.36 -13.63 11.36
CA GLY A 45 1.35 -13.40 12.81
C GLY A 45 0.63 -12.15 13.29
N LEU A 46 0.06 -11.33 12.39
CA LEU A 46 -0.78 -10.20 12.81
C LEU A 46 -2.16 -10.71 13.22
N PRO A 47 -2.73 -10.19 14.35
CA PRO A 47 -4.08 -10.54 14.76
C PRO A 47 -5.12 -10.14 13.70
N ALA A 48 -6.03 -11.06 13.37
CA ALA A 48 -7.07 -10.79 12.37
C ALA A 48 -8.00 -9.65 12.80
N GLU A 49 -8.29 -9.55 14.09
CA GLU A 49 -9.08 -8.48 14.69
C GLU A 49 -8.42 -7.10 14.55
N LEU A 50 -7.10 -7.02 14.56
CA LEU A 50 -6.38 -5.75 14.33
C LEU A 50 -6.57 -5.27 12.89
N ILE A 51 -6.50 -6.19 11.93
CA ILE A 51 -6.70 -5.90 10.51
C ILE A 51 -8.17 -5.51 10.27
N ALA A 52 -9.11 -6.28 10.81
CA ALA A 52 -10.54 -5.99 10.69
C ALA A 52 -10.91 -4.62 11.29
N ALA A 53 -10.36 -4.29 12.46
CA ALA A 53 -10.57 -2.99 13.10
C ALA A 53 -9.99 -1.84 12.25
N GLN A 54 -8.91 -2.06 11.52
CA GLN A 54 -8.36 -1.04 10.62
C GLN A 54 -9.26 -0.81 9.40
N PHE A 55 -9.83 -1.86 8.81
CA PHE A 55 -10.82 -1.73 7.74
C PHE A 55 -12.09 -1.01 8.22
N GLU A 56 -12.57 -1.32 9.43
CA GLU A 56 -13.73 -0.62 10.01
C GLU A 56 -13.43 0.86 10.27
N THR A 57 -12.24 1.16 10.75
CA THR A 57 -11.75 2.55 10.91
C THR A 57 -11.74 3.29 9.58
N ALA A 58 -11.23 2.67 8.52
CA ALA A 58 -11.25 3.24 7.18
C ALA A 58 -12.68 3.48 6.67
N ARG A 59 -13.57 2.48 6.82
CA ARG A 59 -14.99 2.59 6.43
C ARG A 59 -15.68 3.74 7.13
N THR A 60 -15.49 3.85 8.45
CA THR A 60 -16.07 4.93 9.26
C THR A 60 -15.56 6.29 8.81
N PHE A 61 -14.25 6.42 8.57
CA PHE A 61 -13.66 7.67 8.08
C PHE A 61 -14.22 8.09 6.72
N PHE A 62 -14.24 7.18 5.74
CA PHE A 62 -14.70 7.53 4.40
C PHE A 62 -16.21 7.80 4.32
N ASN A 63 -16.98 7.36 5.31
CA ASN A 63 -18.41 7.67 5.45
C ASN A 63 -18.69 9.04 6.10
N LEU A 64 -17.67 9.76 6.59
CA LEU A 64 -17.85 11.14 7.02
C LEU A 64 -18.30 12.03 5.86
N SER A 65 -18.92 13.16 6.19
CA SER A 65 -19.26 14.17 5.19
C SER A 65 -18.02 14.64 4.42
N LEU A 66 -18.22 15.09 3.19
CA LEU A 66 -17.11 15.61 2.38
C LEU A 66 -16.40 16.77 3.09
N ASP A 67 -17.15 17.67 3.72
CA ASP A 67 -16.60 18.83 4.45
C ASP A 67 -15.71 18.37 5.61
N ALA A 68 -16.14 17.36 6.38
CA ALA A 68 -15.33 16.82 7.48
C ALA A 68 -14.02 16.18 6.96
N LYS A 69 -14.07 15.46 5.83
CA LYS A 69 -12.87 14.91 5.19
C LYS A 69 -11.97 16.01 4.63
N MET A 70 -12.54 17.02 3.96
CA MET A 70 -11.80 18.15 3.37
C MET A 70 -11.14 19.05 4.42
N ALA A 71 -11.67 19.13 5.64
CA ALA A 71 -10.99 19.79 6.76
C ALA A 71 -9.63 19.16 7.11
N LEU A 72 -9.41 17.90 6.68
CA LEU A 72 -8.16 17.15 6.87
C LEU A 72 -7.36 17.02 5.56
N HIS A 73 -7.62 17.90 4.56
CA HIS A 73 -6.97 17.80 3.26
C HIS A 73 -5.45 17.83 3.40
N MET A 74 -4.76 16.88 2.76
CA MET A 74 -3.31 16.68 2.86
C MET A 74 -2.47 17.94 2.53
N LYS A 75 -2.96 18.87 1.71
CA LYS A 75 -2.30 20.14 1.41
C LYS A 75 -2.26 21.10 2.59
N GLN A 76 -3.05 20.88 3.63
CA GLN A 76 -3.06 21.71 4.84
C GLN A 76 -2.03 21.22 5.87
N ALA A 77 -1.52 20.00 5.72
CA ALA A 77 -0.50 19.44 6.60
C ALA A 77 0.91 19.88 6.18
N PRO A 78 1.82 20.07 7.14
CA PRO A 78 3.25 20.26 6.83
C PRO A 78 3.90 19.00 6.26
N SER A 79 3.29 17.83 6.52
CA SER A 79 3.62 16.51 5.96
C SER A 79 2.64 16.17 4.83
N ASN A 80 2.84 15.02 4.19
CA ASN A 80 1.86 14.50 3.22
C ASN A 80 0.71 13.72 3.92
N ALA A 81 0.52 13.89 5.24
CA ALA A 81 -0.55 13.23 5.98
C ALA A 81 -1.91 13.89 5.72
N GLY A 82 -2.98 13.10 5.71
CA GLY A 82 -4.34 13.59 5.60
C GLY A 82 -5.11 13.05 4.41
N TYR A 83 -6.22 13.70 4.12
CA TYR A 83 -7.19 13.29 3.11
C TYR A 83 -6.79 13.75 1.71
N GLU A 84 -6.88 12.83 0.77
CA GLU A 84 -6.74 13.04 -0.66
C GLU A 84 -8.08 12.78 -1.34
N PRO A 85 -8.75 13.80 -1.88
CA PRO A 85 -10.07 13.65 -2.52
C PRO A 85 -9.97 12.95 -3.87
N ILE A 86 -11.11 12.42 -4.33
CA ILE A 86 -11.26 11.85 -5.67
C ILE A 86 -10.80 12.87 -6.72
N GLY A 87 -10.05 12.39 -7.70
CA GLY A 87 -9.61 13.21 -8.84
C GLY A 87 -8.36 14.05 -8.60
N LEU A 88 -7.78 14.03 -7.40
CA LEU A 88 -6.52 14.72 -7.15
C LEU A 88 -5.32 13.94 -7.72
N GLN A 89 -5.37 12.62 -7.67
CA GLN A 89 -4.33 11.77 -8.22
C GLN A 89 -4.69 11.31 -9.63
N LYS A 90 -3.68 11.33 -10.47
CA LYS A 90 -3.70 10.77 -11.79
C LYS A 90 -2.44 9.94 -11.94
N LEU A 91 -2.57 8.63 -11.86
CA LEU A 91 -1.50 7.71 -12.15
C LEU A 91 -1.44 7.54 -13.66
N ASP A 92 -0.33 7.92 -14.24
CA ASP A 92 -0.19 7.90 -15.68
C ASP A 92 0.03 6.46 -16.15
N SER A 93 -0.74 6.06 -17.13
CA SER A 93 -0.37 4.89 -17.91
C SER A 93 0.99 5.18 -18.55
N GLN A 94 1.91 4.24 -18.49
CA GLN A 94 3.26 4.34 -19.07
C GLN A 94 3.28 4.62 -20.59
N ASP A 95 2.12 4.70 -21.21
CA ASP A 95 1.95 5.04 -22.61
C ASP A 95 1.89 6.56 -22.81
N LYS A 96 3.06 7.17 -22.94
CA LYS A 96 3.23 8.60 -23.27
C LYS A 96 2.56 9.04 -24.60
N LYS A 97 1.87 8.13 -25.27
CA LYS A 97 1.22 8.37 -26.58
C LYS A 97 -0.28 8.58 -26.51
N THR A 98 -0.93 8.35 -25.38
CA THR A 98 -2.37 8.58 -25.26
C THR A 98 -2.65 9.85 -24.47
N THR A 99 -3.22 10.78 -25.16
CA THR A 99 -3.85 11.98 -24.66
C THR A 99 -4.76 11.69 -23.48
N ILE A 100 -4.46 12.31 -22.33
CA ILE A 100 -5.34 12.53 -21.19
C ILE A 100 -5.99 11.24 -20.65
N ALA A 101 -5.24 10.46 -19.86
CA ALA A 101 -5.88 9.47 -19.00
C ALA A 101 -6.86 10.18 -18.04
N PRO A 102 -8.07 9.62 -17.80
CA PRO A 102 -8.97 10.15 -16.79
C PRO A 102 -8.32 10.14 -15.41
N VAL A 103 -8.85 10.96 -14.49
CA VAL A 103 -8.43 10.92 -13.09
C VAL A 103 -8.82 9.60 -12.43
N ASP A 104 -8.00 9.14 -11.48
CA ASP A 104 -8.28 7.94 -10.73
C ASP A 104 -9.53 8.11 -9.86
N LEU A 105 -10.41 7.09 -9.89
CA LEU A 105 -11.62 7.03 -9.08
C LEU A 105 -11.31 6.44 -7.71
N LYS A 106 -10.55 7.18 -6.90
CA LYS A 106 -10.25 6.80 -5.52
C LYS A 106 -10.11 8.01 -4.63
N GLU A 107 -10.39 7.82 -3.38
CA GLU A 107 -10.03 8.73 -2.30
C GLU A 107 -9.10 8.02 -1.32
N SER A 108 -8.23 8.77 -0.67
CA SER A 108 -7.24 8.19 0.22
C SER A 108 -7.11 8.99 1.51
N PHE A 109 -6.63 8.33 2.56
CA PHE A 109 -6.14 8.98 3.76
C PHE A 109 -4.75 8.46 4.09
N TYR A 110 -3.80 9.37 4.24
CA TYR A 110 -2.41 9.05 4.53
C TYR A 110 -2.09 9.31 6.01
N CYS A 111 -1.58 8.29 6.68
CA CYS A 111 -0.96 8.39 7.98
C CYS A 111 0.55 8.15 7.81
N MET A 112 1.32 9.19 8.10
CA MET A 112 2.79 9.16 8.06
C MET A 112 3.36 8.71 9.42
N VAL A 113 4.67 8.71 9.53
CA VAL A 113 5.33 8.53 10.83
C VAL A 113 4.95 9.70 11.73
N ASP A 114 4.17 9.42 12.80
CA ASP A 114 3.60 10.44 13.70
C ASP A 114 4.66 10.93 14.70
N LEU A 115 5.37 11.96 14.33
CA LEU A 115 6.40 12.57 15.16
C LEU A 115 5.89 13.86 15.81
N ARG A 116 6.34 14.10 17.03
CA ARG A 116 6.08 15.37 17.70
C ARG A 116 6.68 16.54 16.91
N VAL A 117 6.06 17.71 17.00
CA VAL A 117 6.50 18.92 16.28
C VAL A 117 7.94 19.32 16.63
N ASP A 118 8.35 19.08 17.89
CA ASP A 118 9.70 19.37 18.38
C ASP A 118 10.76 18.31 18.02
N HIS A 119 10.35 17.20 17.38
CA HIS A 119 11.30 16.17 16.97
C HIS A 119 12.23 16.70 15.86
N PRO A 120 13.56 16.43 15.91
CA PRO A 120 14.51 16.95 14.92
C PRO A 120 14.15 16.64 13.47
N MET A 121 13.57 15.47 13.20
CA MET A 121 13.15 15.08 11.83
C MET A 121 11.92 15.86 11.36
N SER A 122 10.98 16.18 12.25
CA SER A 122 9.84 17.06 11.93
C SER A 122 10.30 18.47 11.56
N GLN A 123 11.31 18.97 12.26
CA GLN A 123 11.88 20.31 12.02
C GLN A 123 12.63 20.40 10.69
N ARG A 124 13.14 19.28 10.15
CA ARG A 124 13.78 19.23 8.83
C ARG A 124 12.78 19.41 7.66
N ARG A 125 11.48 19.49 7.95
CA ARG A 125 10.40 19.64 6.95
C ARG A 125 10.41 18.55 5.86
N ILE A 126 10.86 17.35 6.21
CA ILE A 126 10.76 16.19 5.33
C ILE A 126 9.29 15.75 5.36
N ARG A 127 8.61 15.79 4.22
CA ARG A 127 7.17 15.54 4.12
C ARG A 127 6.72 14.16 4.61
N ALA A 128 7.63 13.21 4.69
CA ALA A 128 7.37 11.86 5.19
C ALA A 128 7.32 11.77 6.72
N TYR A 129 7.77 12.79 7.43
CA TYR A 129 7.83 12.84 8.88
C TYR A 129 7.11 14.07 9.39
N GLY A 130 6.24 13.92 10.36
CA GLY A 130 5.57 15.04 10.96
C GLY A 130 4.26 14.65 11.63
N HIS A 131 3.51 15.67 11.99
CA HIS A 131 2.23 15.50 12.66
C HIS A 131 1.18 15.00 11.69
N ASN A 132 0.49 13.93 12.04
CA ASN A 132 -0.70 13.49 11.33
C ASN A 132 -1.89 14.37 11.69
N GLN A 133 -2.82 14.48 10.76
CA GLN A 133 -4.14 15.07 10.98
C GLN A 133 -5.11 13.97 11.41
N TRP A 134 -5.94 14.23 12.42
CA TRP A 134 -6.91 13.26 12.91
C TRP A 134 -8.29 13.89 13.00
N PRO A 135 -9.36 13.21 12.57
CA PRO A 135 -10.72 13.73 12.67
C PRO A 135 -11.15 13.79 14.13
N GLN A 136 -11.67 14.94 14.55
CA GLN A 136 -12.15 15.14 15.93
C GLN A 136 -13.33 14.22 16.26
N ASP A 137 -14.18 13.93 15.27
CA ASP A 137 -15.36 13.07 15.41
C ASP A 137 -15.01 11.57 15.49
N LEU A 138 -13.77 11.19 15.26
CA LEU A 138 -13.29 9.81 15.33
C LEU A 138 -12.04 9.69 16.21
N PRO A 139 -12.13 9.96 17.50
CA PRO A 139 -10.96 10.01 18.38
C PRO A 139 -10.19 8.69 18.47
N ALA A 140 -10.86 7.55 18.29
CA ALA A 140 -10.22 6.23 18.31
C ALA A 140 -9.38 5.93 17.05
N MET A 141 -9.57 6.67 15.95
CA MET A 141 -8.89 6.43 14.67
C MET A 141 -7.37 6.51 14.82
N ARG A 142 -6.87 7.49 15.59
CA ARG A 142 -5.43 7.68 15.80
C ARG A 142 -4.79 6.42 16.41
N ASP A 143 -5.31 6.01 17.55
CA ASP A 143 -4.69 4.90 18.30
C ASP A 143 -4.81 3.56 17.56
N GLN A 144 -5.94 3.34 16.88
CA GLN A 144 -6.12 2.15 16.05
C GLN A 144 -5.14 2.14 14.88
N THR A 145 -5.02 3.24 14.13
CA THR A 145 -4.15 3.32 12.95
C THR A 145 -2.68 3.21 13.33
N LEU A 146 -2.25 3.84 14.43
CA LEU A 146 -0.85 3.76 14.88
C LEU A 146 -0.49 2.35 15.39
N ARG A 147 -1.42 1.65 16.08
CA ARG A 147 -1.21 0.25 16.46
C ARG A 147 -1.08 -0.65 15.24
N TYR A 148 -1.96 -0.46 14.25
CA TYR A 148 -1.89 -1.18 12.98
C TYR A 148 -0.57 -0.91 12.25
N GLN A 149 -0.17 0.36 12.13
CA GLN A 149 1.09 0.78 11.51
C GLN A 149 2.29 0.10 12.17
N ALA A 150 2.36 0.09 13.50
CA ALA A 150 3.45 -0.55 14.24
C ALA A 150 3.52 -2.06 13.99
N ALA A 151 2.36 -2.74 13.98
CA ALA A 151 2.29 -4.18 13.74
C ALA A 151 2.70 -4.54 12.30
N VAL A 152 2.17 -3.82 11.29
CA VAL A 152 2.51 -4.06 9.88
C VAL A 152 3.96 -3.68 9.59
N ARG A 153 4.51 -2.68 10.28
CA ARG A 153 5.94 -2.38 10.20
C ARG A 153 6.78 -3.57 10.64
N GLY A 154 6.45 -4.21 11.77
CA GLY A 154 7.16 -5.42 12.21
C GLY A 154 7.10 -6.57 11.19
N LEU A 155 5.98 -6.70 10.46
CA LEU A 155 5.90 -7.63 9.32
C LEU A 155 6.83 -7.18 8.18
N GLY A 156 6.86 -5.90 7.88
CA GLY A 156 7.77 -5.32 6.88
C GLY A 156 9.24 -5.59 7.20
N ASP A 157 9.66 -5.39 8.44
CA ASP A 157 11.03 -5.67 8.90
C ASP A 157 11.36 -7.18 8.73
N ARG A 158 10.40 -8.07 9.03
CA ARG A 158 10.55 -9.51 8.78
C ARG A 158 10.68 -9.85 7.28
N ILE A 159 9.91 -9.21 6.41
CA ILE A 159 10.01 -9.37 4.95
C ILE A 159 11.38 -8.89 4.46
N LEU A 160 11.88 -7.76 4.96
CA LEU A 160 13.22 -7.25 4.62
C LEU A 160 14.32 -8.23 5.02
N ALA A 161 14.23 -8.85 6.20
CA ALA A 161 15.19 -9.88 6.64
C ALA A 161 15.15 -11.13 5.72
N LEU A 162 13.96 -11.54 5.27
CA LEU A 162 13.82 -12.64 4.31
C LEU A 162 14.32 -12.27 2.92
N LEU A 163 14.14 -11.04 2.48
CA LEU A 163 14.72 -10.51 1.24
C LEU A 163 16.25 -10.49 1.30
N ALA A 164 16.85 -10.00 2.40
CA ALA A 164 18.30 -10.07 2.58
C ALA A 164 18.81 -11.51 2.46
N ARG A 165 18.17 -12.43 3.17
CA ARG A 165 18.50 -13.87 3.12
C ARG A 165 18.32 -14.46 1.71
N SER A 166 17.35 -13.99 0.95
CA SER A 166 17.10 -14.43 -0.43
C SER A 166 18.20 -14.01 -1.41
N LEU A 167 19.01 -13.05 -1.01
CA LEU A 167 20.16 -12.51 -1.75
C LEU A 167 21.50 -12.97 -1.15
N ASP A 168 21.51 -13.98 -0.28
CA ASP A 168 22.68 -14.48 0.45
C ASP A 168 23.36 -13.41 1.33
N LEU A 169 22.60 -12.41 1.79
CA LEU A 169 23.03 -11.37 2.71
C LEU A 169 22.68 -11.72 4.16
N ALA A 170 23.31 -11.07 5.12
CA ALA A 170 22.94 -11.19 6.53
C ALA A 170 21.50 -10.74 6.75
N PRO A 171 20.70 -11.38 7.62
CA PRO A 171 19.28 -11.04 7.82
C PRO A 171 19.05 -9.59 8.26
N ASP A 172 20.02 -8.98 8.92
CA ASP A 172 20.01 -7.60 9.41
C ASP A 172 20.57 -6.59 8.41
N TRP A 173 20.89 -7.02 7.17
CA TRP A 173 21.53 -6.18 6.15
C TRP A 173 20.81 -4.86 5.91
N PHE A 174 19.49 -4.86 5.93
CA PHE A 174 18.69 -3.67 5.68
C PHE A 174 18.43 -2.80 6.92
N GLU A 175 18.68 -3.30 8.15
CA GLU A 175 18.37 -2.57 9.39
C GLU A 175 18.99 -1.17 9.46
N PRO A 176 20.27 -0.93 9.07
CA PRO A 176 20.85 0.41 9.12
C PRO A 176 20.10 1.44 8.28
N TYR A 177 19.46 1.00 7.19
CA TYR A 177 18.72 1.87 6.27
C TYR A 177 17.27 2.11 6.72
N TYR A 178 16.74 1.28 7.63
CA TYR A 178 15.36 1.30 8.10
C TYR A 178 15.22 1.64 9.59
N GLN A 179 16.23 2.25 10.22
CA GLN A 179 16.13 2.70 11.62
C GLN A 179 15.03 3.73 11.82
N MET A 180 14.85 4.64 10.86
CA MET A 180 13.74 5.57 10.80
C MET A 180 13.09 5.50 9.42
N PRO A 181 12.35 4.43 9.13
CA PRO A 181 11.78 4.24 7.81
C PRO A 181 10.66 5.24 7.54
N VAL A 182 10.50 5.62 6.29
CA VAL A 182 9.28 6.25 5.80
C VAL A 182 8.20 5.19 5.77
N SER A 183 7.50 5.02 6.90
CA SER A 183 6.42 4.05 7.04
C SER A 183 5.09 4.78 6.91
N THR A 184 4.36 4.51 5.85
CA THR A 184 3.07 5.15 5.55
C THR A 184 1.96 4.11 5.59
N VAL A 185 0.89 4.38 6.32
CA VAL A 185 -0.38 3.68 6.15
C VAL A 185 -1.24 4.53 5.22
N ARG A 186 -1.64 3.96 4.10
CA ARG A 186 -2.59 4.55 3.18
C ARG A 186 -3.88 3.75 3.21
N MET A 187 -4.94 4.35 3.69
CA MET A 187 -6.29 3.83 3.52
C MET A 187 -6.83 4.33 2.19
N ILE A 188 -7.44 3.45 1.41
CA ILE A 188 -7.95 3.78 0.09
C ILE A 188 -9.39 3.29 -0.01
N ARG A 189 -10.27 4.14 -0.53
CA ARG A 189 -11.62 3.78 -0.92
C ARG A 189 -11.80 3.98 -2.42
N TYR A 190 -12.31 2.97 -3.07
CA TYR A 190 -12.75 3.00 -4.45
C TYR A 190 -14.28 3.09 -4.46
N PRO A 191 -14.86 4.23 -4.83
CA PRO A 191 -16.31 4.34 -4.92
C PRO A 191 -16.85 3.51 -6.08
N PRO A 192 -18.14 3.19 -6.10
CA PRO A 192 -18.79 2.64 -7.29
C PRO A 192 -18.51 3.52 -8.51
N GLN A 193 -18.25 2.89 -9.65
CA GLN A 193 -18.04 3.62 -10.89
C GLN A 193 -19.34 4.35 -11.28
N PRO A 194 -19.30 5.67 -11.55
CA PRO A 194 -20.48 6.39 -11.96
C PRO A 194 -20.96 5.96 -13.35
N GLU A 195 -22.27 6.02 -13.61
CA GLU A 195 -22.84 5.64 -14.90
C GLU A 195 -22.28 6.43 -16.10
N ASN A 196 -21.87 7.66 -15.86
CA ASN A 196 -21.25 8.55 -16.84
C ASN A 196 -19.70 8.56 -16.77
N ALA A 197 -19.09 7.50 -16.25
CA ALA A 197 -17.64 7.41 -16.21
C ALA A 197 -17.03 7.56 -17.62
N GLU A 198 -15.92 8.26 -17.70
CA GLU A 198 -15.18 8.39 -18.95
C GLU A 198 -14.62 7.02 -19.40
N PHE A 199 -14.44 6.88 -20.70
CA PHE A 199 -13.80 5.67 -21.23
C PHE A 199 -12.41 5.47 -20.60
N ASN A 200 -12.11 4.30 -20.11
CA ASN A 200 -10.90 3.94 -19.34
C ASN A 200 -10.75 4.65 -17.98
N GLN A 201 -11.78 5.24 -17.42
CA GLN A 201 -11.75 5.71 -16.06
C GLN A 201 -11.82 4.52 -15.10
N ILE A 202 -10.74 4.31 -14.33
CA ILE A 202 -10.58 3.19 -13.41
C ILE A 202 -10.24 3.69 -11.99
N GLY A 203 -10.24 2.79 -11.02
CA GLY A 203 -9.92 3.13 -9.62
C GLY A 203 -8.50 3.66 -9.45
N ALA A 204 -7.53 3.00 -10.06
CA ALA A 204 -6.13 3.42 -10.08
C ALA A 204 -5.47 3.04 -11.39
N GLY A 205 -4.79 3.97 -12.03
CA GLY A 205 -3.97 3.70 -13.21
C GLY A 205 -2.78 2.80 -12.91
N ALA A 206 -2.25 2.13 -13.95
CA ALA A 206 -1.06 1.29 -13.82
C ALA A 206 0.14 2.12 -13.35
N HIS A 207 0.86 1.63 -12.35
CA HIS A 207 2.02 2.31 -11.77
C HIS A 207 2.95 1.32 -11.07
N THR A 208 4.13 1.78 -10.71
CA THR A 208 5.03 1.13 -9.76
C THR A 208 5.05 1.93 -8.46
N ASP A 209 5.31 1.25 -7.34
CA ASP A 209 5.47 1.91 -6.04
C ASP A 209 6.88 2.50 -5.92
N TRP A 210 7.02 3.65 -5.28
CA TRP A 210 8.32 4.32 -5.12
C TRP A 210 9.15 3.77 -3.97
N GLY A 211 8.50 3.12 -2.99
CA GLY A 211 9.13 2.65 -1.76
C GLY A 211 10.02 1.43 -1.92
N GLY A 212 10.41 0.85 -0.79
CA GLY A 212 11.13 -0.42 -0.76
C GLY A 212 10.17 -1.60 -0.87
N VAL A 213 9.26 -1.74 0.09
CA VAL A 213 8.31 -2.85 0.17
C VAL A 213 6.91 -2.31 0.44
N THR A 214 5.93 -2.76 -0.31
CA THR A 214 4.51 -2.51 -0.07
C THR A 214 3.84 -3.75 0.51
N LEU A 215 3.07 -3.56 1.57
CA LEU A 215 2.22 -4.58 2.18
C LEU A 215 0.76 -4.15 2.01
N LEU A 216 0.04 -4.80 1.12
CA LEU A 216 -1.32 -4.44 0.76
C LEU A 216 -2.32 -5.44 1.34
N ALA A 217 -3.20 -4.97 2.23
CA ALA A 217 -4.37 -5.71 2.67
C ALA A 217 -5.55 -5.39 1.75
N GLN A 218 -6.28 -6.40 1.31
CA GLN A 218 -7.49 -6.26 0.50
C GLN A 218 -8.73 -6.56 1.34
N ASP A 219 -9.84 -5.89 1.01
CA ASP A 219 -11.17 -6.36 1.40
C ASP A 219 -11.63 -7.54 0.51
N ASP A 220 -12.88 -7.92 0.58
CA ASP A 220 -13.46 -9.04 -0.18
C ASP A 220 -13.98 -8.67 -1.57
N VAL A 221 -13.92 -7.38 -1.95
CA VAL A 221 -14.44 -6.90 -3.25
C VAL A 221 -13.52 -7.28 -4.40
N GLY A 222 -12.20 -7.17 -4.22
CA GLY A 222 -11.22 -7.45 -5.26
C GLY A 222 -11.01 -6.29 -6.24
N GLY A 223 -10.53 -6.62 -7.44
CA GLY A 223 -10.22 -5.65 -8.51
C GLY A 223 -8.76 -5.25 -8.60
N LEU A 224 -7.89 -5.80 -7.77
CA LEU A 224 -6.44 -5.61 -7.92
C LEU A 224 -5.92 -6.47 -9.09
N GLU A 225 -5.28 -5.81 -10.03
CA GLU A 225 -4.56 -6.45 -11.12
C GLU A 225 -3.08 -6.08 -11.02
N VAL A 226 -2.20 -7.04 -11.24
CA VAL A 226 -0.75 -6.86 -11.20
C VAL A 226 -0.12 -7.35 -12.49
N ARG A 227 1.00 -6.75 -12.88
CA ARG A 227 1.70 -7.13 -14.11
C ARG A 227 2.93 -7.94 -13.76
N ASN A 228 3.04 -9.16 -14.34
CA ASN A 228 4.19 -10.03 -14.13
C ASN A 228 5.40 -9.63 -15.00
N ALA A 229 6.52 -10.35 -14.84
CA ALA A 229 7.75 -10.08 -15.58
C ALA A 229 7.59 -10.28 -17.10
N ASP A 230 6.68 -11.15 -17.54
CA ASP A 230 6.38 -11.39 -18.97
C ASP A 230 5.48 -10.29 -19.58
N GLY A 231 4.97 -9.37 -18.74
CA GLY A 231 4.08 -8.29 -19.14
C GLY A 231 2.61 -8.66 -19.14
N ASP A 232 2.25 -9.83 -18.66
CA ASP A 232 0.86 -10.28 -18.52
C ASP A 232 0.20 -9.67 -17.27
N TRP A 233 -1.07 -9.28 -17.41
CA TRP A 233 -1.89 -8.87 -16.28
C TRP A 233 -2.49 -10.08 -15.57
N LEU A 234 -2.35 -10.12 -14.24
CA LEU A 234 -2.85 -11.16 -13.36
C LEU A 234 -3.84 -10.56 -12.36
N VAL A 235 -4.95 -11.23 -12.11
CA VAL A 235 -5.89 -10.83 -11.04
C VAL A 235 -5.32 -11.28 -9.70
N ALA A 236 -5.08 -10.33 -8.78
CA ALA A 236 -4.74 -10.62 -7.39
C ALA A 236 -6.03 -10.74 -6.55
N LYS A 237 -6.63 -11.93 -6.55
CA LYS A 237 -7.87 -12.19 -5.81
C LYS A 237 -7.68 -11.98 -4.31
N PRO A 238 -8.65 -11.38 -3.61
CA PRO A 238 -8.62 -11.33 -2.16
C PRO A 238 -8.54 -12.73 -1.55
N MET A 239 -7.59 -12.91 -0.66
CA MET A 239 -7.45 -14.15 0.14
C MET A 239 -7.47 -13.79 1.62
N PRO A 240 -8.45 -14.29 2.40
CA PRO A 240 -8.54 -14.01 3.83
C PRO A 240 -7.24 -14.35 4.57
N GLY A 241 -6.81 -13.47 5.47
CA GLY A 241 -5.61 -13.70 6.29
C GLY A 241 -4.29 -13.58 5.51
N THR A 242 -4.27 -12.85 4.39
CA THR A 242 -3.05 -12.59 3.62
C THR A 242 -2.82 -11.11 3.37
N PHE A 243 -1.56 -10.77 3.08
CA PHE A 243 -1.18 -9.51 2.44
C PHE A 243 -0.61 -9.80 1.06
N VAL A 244 -0.89 -8.93 0.09
CA VAL A 244 -0.13 -8.88 -1.17
C VAL A 244 1.14 -8.06 -0.93
N ILE A 245 2.26 -8.59 -1.34
CA ILE A 245 3.57 -7.94 -1.20
C ILE A 245 4.11 -7.64 -2.59
N ASN A 246 4.64 -6.44 -2.77
CA ASN A 246 5.46 -6.09 -3.93
C ASN A 246 6.66 -5.24 -3.52
N LEU A 247 7.68 -5.26 -4.36
CA LEU A 247 8.85 -4.40 -4.24
C LEU A 247 8.64 -3.13 -5.06
N GLY A 248 9.01 -2.00 -4.47
CA GLY A 248 8.97 -0.72 -5.17
C GLY A 248 10.30 -0.40 -5.87
N ASP A 249 10.31 0.72 -6.58
CA ASP A 249 11.44 1.16 -7.43
C ASP A 249 12.78 1.30 -6.69
N LEU A 250 12.76 1.56 -5.37
CA LEU A 250 13.98 1.61 -4.56
C LEU A 250 14.70 0.26 -4.46
N MET A 251 13.96 -0.85 -4.55
CA MET A 251 14.53 -2.20 -4.49
C MET A 251 14.93 -2.73 -5.87
N ALA A 252 14.55 -2.05 -6.94
CA ALA A 252 14.90 -2.41 -8.32
C ALA A 252 16.26 -1.82 -8.77
N ARG A 253 16.88 -0.97 -7.94
CA ARG A 253 18.16 -0.31 -8.19
C ARG A 253 19.29 -0.97 -7.42
#